data_b64256753129f64674951527e0e1ebb8
#
_entry.id   b64256753129f64674951527e0e1ebb8
#
_cell.length_a   1.000
_cell.length_b   1.000
_cell.length_c   1.000
_cell.angle_alpha   90.00
_cell.angle_beta   90.00
_cell.angle_gamma   90.00
#
_symmetry.space_group_name_H-M   'P 1'
#
loop_
_entity.id
_entity.type
_entity.pdbx_description
1 polymer ?
#
loop_
_entity_poly.entity_id
_entity_poly.type
_entity_poly.pdbx_seq_one_letter_code
_entity_poly.pdbx_strand_id
1 'polypeptide(L)'
;MPDSKYKPPYAFSVTIGETCTRKMVTFLDLAEKLKMDVTDLMRQCNGKAPPSKALVKGLAKELDIDESFLNHLADEVRKDLG
;
A
#
# COMPACT_ATOMS: atom_id res chain seq x y z
N MET A 1 11.53 -21.31 -16.10
CA MET A 1 11.20 -20.67 -16.41
C MET A 1 11.13 -19.52 -15.97
N PRO A 2 11.41 -19.20 -16.07
CA PRO A 2 11.37 -18.16 -15.66
C PRO A 2 10.66 -17.34 -15.72
N ASP A 3 10.71 -17.34 -15.17
CA ASP A 3 9.75 -16.55 -15.33
C ASP A 3 10.14 -15.16 -15.29
N SER A 4 10.64 -14.70 -16.33
CA SER A 4 11.13 -13.33 -16.44
C SER A 4 10.03 -12.30 -16.23
N LYS A 5 8.78 -12.73 -16.27
CA LYS A 5 7.66 -11.80 -16.07
C LYS A 5 7.29 -11.61 -14.61
N TYR A 6 7.81 -12.47 -13.75
CA TYR A 6 7.48 -12.37 -12.34
C TYR A 6 8.24 -11.23 -11.71
N LYS A 7 7.52 -10.39 -10.99
CA LYS A 7 8.14 -9.33 -10.18
C LYS A 7 7.81 -9.58 -8.73
N PRO A 8 8.81 -9.46 -7.86
CA PRO A 8 8.51 -9.57 -6.44
C PRO A 8 7.62 -8.40 -6.03
N PRO A 9 6.79 -8.56 -5.02
CA PRO A 9 5.95 -7.46 -4.56
C PRO A 9 6.80 -6.32 -4.01
N TYR A 10 6.28 -5.12 -4.13
CA TYR A 10 6.96 -3.95 -3.59
C TYR A 10 7.00 -4.02 -2.07
N ALA A 11 8.06 -3.47 -1.50
CA ALA A 11 8.17 -3.38 -0.04
C ALA A 11 6.96 -2.65 0.55
N PHE A 12 6.46 -1.64 -0.15
CA PHE A 12 5.26 -0.92 0.27
C PHE A 12 4.08 -1.88 0.44
N SER A 13 3.84 -2.71 -0.58
CA SER A 13 2.72 -3.66 -0.55
C SER A 13 2.89 -4.69 0.55
N VAL A 14 4.10 -5.22 0.70
CA VAL A 14 4.37 -6.23 1.73
C VAL A 14 4.15 -5.63 3.12
N THR A 15 4.66 -4.43 3.35
CA THR A 15 4.54 -3.77 4.64
C THR A 15 3.07 -3.55 5.02
N ILE A 16 2.27 -3.05 4.06
CA ILE A 16 0.86 -2.83 4.31
C ILE A 16 0.15 -4.15 4.61
N GLY A 17 0.41 -5.18 3.78
CA GLY A 17 -0.24 -6.48 3.94
C GLY A 17 0.10 -7.14 5.27
N GLU A 18 1.38 -7.11 5.64
CA GLU A 18 1.81 -7.72 6.89
C GLU A 18 1.24 -6.99 8.10
N THR A 19 1.22 -5.66 8.03
CA THR A 19 0.68 -4.87 9.13
C THR A 19 -0.81 -5.10 9.29
N CYS A 20 -1.55 -5.17 8.19
CA CYS A 20 -2.97 -5.45 8.23
C CYS A 20 -3.24 -6.82 8.85
N THR A 21 -2.46 -7.82 8.46
CA THR A 21 -2.61 -9.17 9.00
C THR A 21 -2.34 -9.19 10.49
N ARG A 22 -1.26 -8.52 10.91
CA ARG A 22 -0.87 -8.49 12.31
C ARG A 22 -1.90 -7.78 13.18
N LYS A 23 -2.51 -6.72 12.65
CA LYS A 23 -3.51 -5.95 13.39
C LYS A 23 -4.93 -6.46 13.16
N MET A 24 -5.08 -7.50 12.34
CA MET A 24 -6.38 -8.08 12.02
C MET A 24 -7.33 -7.06 11.41
N VAL A 25 -6.80 -6.25 10.51
CA VAL A 25 -7.55 -5.21 9.80
C VAL A 25 -7.67 -5.64 8.34
N THR A 26 -8.86 -5.52 7.77
CA THR A 26 -9.06 -5.85 6.36
C THR A 26 -8.98 -4.59 5.51
N PHE A 27 -8.79 -4.78 4.20
CA PHE A 27 -8.81 -3.64 3.28
C PHE A 27 -10.18 -2.96 3.26
N LEU A 28 -11.26 -3.74 3.47
CA LEU A 28 -12.59 -3.14 3.57
C LEU A 28 -12.67 -2.18 4.75
N ASP A 29 -12.12 -2.60 5.90
CA ASP A 29 -12.08 -1.73 7.07
C ASP A 29 -11.30 -0.46 6.79
N LEU A 30 -10.14 -0.60 6.14
CA LEU A 30 -9.31 0.55 5.82
C LEU A 30 -10.01 1.49 4.85
N ALA A 31 -10.63 0.94 3.82
CA ALA A 31 -11.33 1.77 2.83
C ALA A 31 -12.44 2.57 3.49
N GLU A 32 -13.15 1.95 4.42
CA GLU A 32 -14.21 2.61 5.14
C GLU A 32 -13.67 3.75 5.99
N LYS A 33 -12.58 3.50 6.71
CA LYS A 33 -11.96 4.52 7.57
C LYS A 33 -11.36 5.65 6.76
N LEU A 34 -10.80 5.33 5.59
CA LEU A 34 -10.20 6.34 4.73
C LEU A 34 -11.21 6.96 3.78
N LYS A 35 -12.46 6.50 3.82
CA LYS A 35 -13.56 7.03 3.00
C LYS A 35 -13.22 6.97 1.52
N MET A 36 -12.72 5.82 1.09
CA MET A 36 -12.37 5.62 -0.31
C MET A 36 -12.87 4.27 -0.79
N ASP A 37 -12.90 4.09 -2.10
CA ASP A 37 -13.31 2.84 -2.69
C ASP A 37 -12.28 1.75 -2.43
N VAL A 38 -12.74 0.56 -2.04
CA VAL A 38 -11.82 -0.53 -1.71
C VAL A 38 -11.00 -0.97 -2.92
N THR A 39 -11.57 -0.90 -4.11
CA THR A 39 -10.84 -1.26 -5.32
C THR A 39 -9.67 -0.32 -5.55
N ASP A 40 -9.90 0.98 -5.36
CA ASP A 40 -8.84 1.98 -5.45
C ASP A 40 -7.74 1.74 -4.42
N LEU A 41 -8.15 1.47 -3.20
CA LEU A 41 -7.22 1.19 -2.12
C LEU A 41 -6.34 -0.01 -2.48
N MET A 42 -6.96 -1.09 -2.93
CA MET A 42 -6.24 -2.30 -3.27
C MET A 42 -5.28 -2.08 -4.44
N ARG A 43 -5.70 -1.33 -5.45
CA ARG A 43 -4.84 -1.06 -6.60
C ARG A 43 -3.57 -0.32 -6.18
N GLN A 44 -3.72 0.68 -5.32
CA GLN A 44 -2.57 1.45 -4.86
C GLN A 44 -1.68 0.63 -3.93
N CYS A 45 -2.29 -0.17 -3.06
CA CYS A 45 -1.53 -1.00 -2.15
C CYS A 45 -0.81 -2.15 -2.85
N ASN A 46 -1.34 -2.63 -3.97
CA ASN A 46 -0.77 -3.76 -4.69
C ASN A 46 0.17 -3.36 -5.82
N GLY A 47 0.48 -2.08 -5.94
CA GLY A 47 1.41 -1.62 -6.96
C GLY A 47 0.82 -1.55 -8.36
N LYS A 48 -0.51 -1.50 -8.47
CA LYS A 48 -1.17 -1.35 -9.75
C LYS A 48 -1.42 0.11 -10.11
N ALA A 49 -1.32 0.98 -9.14
CA ALA A 49 -1.44 2.42 -9.33
C ALA A 49 -0.51 3.10 -8.34
N PRO A 50 0.02 4.27 -8.66
CA PRO A 50 0.94 4.95 -7.74
C PRO A 50 0.20 5.42 -6.49
N PRO A 51 0.73 5.10 -5.30
CA PRO A 51 0.07 5.51 -4.06
C PRO A 51 0.10 7.04 -3.92
N SER A 52 -1.05 7.62 -3.61
CA SER A 52 -1.12 9.07 -3.40
C SER A 52 -0.57 9.41 -2.02
N LYS A 53 -0.15 10.66 -1.87
CA LYS A 53 0.34 11.11 -0.57
C LYS A 53 -0.76 11.10 0.48
N ALA A 54 -1.99 11.42 0.07
CA ALA A 54 -3.12 11.39 0.99
C ALA A 54 -3.37 9.98 1.48
N LEU A 55 -3.27 8.98 0.58
CA LEU A 55 -3.45 7.60 0.97
C LEU A 55 -2.36 7.17 1.95
N VAL A 56 -1.10 7.49 1.64
CA VAL A 56 0.02 7.11 2.51
C VAL A 56 -0.15 7.70 3.89
N LYS A 57 -0.55 8.97 3.97
CA LYS A 57 -0.78 9.63 5.25
C LYS A 57 -1.87 8.91 6.04
N GLY A 58 -2.98 8.57 5.37
CA GLY A 58 -4.07 7.87 6.03
C GLY A 58 -3.68 6.48 6.50
N LEU A 59 -2.95 5.75 5.67
CA LEU A 59 -2.48 4.42 6.04
C LEU A 59 -1.52 4.47 7.21
N ALA A 60 -0.61 5.44 7.21
CA ALA A 60 0.36 5.57 8.30
C ALA A 60 -0.37 5.79 9.62
N LYS A 61 -1.40 6.62 9.60
CA LYS A 61 -2.18 6.91 10.80
C LYS A 61 -2.97 5.68 11.25
N GLU A 62 -3.67 5.04 10.33
CA GLU A 62 -4.55 3.92 10.70
C GLU A 62 -3.76 2.67 11.11
N LEU A 63 -2.61 2.47 10.53
CA LEU A 63 -1.78 1.29 10.80
C LEU A 63 -0.65 1.56 11.77
N ASP A 64 -0.55 2.80 12.25
CA ASP A 64 0.48 3.19 13.22
C ASP A 64 1.88 2.95 12.67
N ILE A 65 2.10 3.39 11.45
CA ILE A 65 3.39 3.31 10.77
C ILE A 65 3.92 4.72 10.59
N ASP A 66 5.23 4.89 10.71
CA ASP A 66 5.84 6.20 10.49
C ASP A 66 5.55 6.67 9.06
N GLU A 67 5.00 7.88 8.93
CA GLU A 67 4.59 8.40 7.62
C GLU A 67 5.78 8.58 6.69
N SER A 68 6.89 9.09 7.19
CA SER A 68 8.08 9.29 6.37
C SER A 68 8.61 7.97 5.81
N PHE A 69 8.64 6.96 6.66
CA PHE A 69 9.06 5.63 6.24
C PHE A 69 8.14 5.07 5.16
N LEU A 70 6.84 5.18 5.39
CA LEU A 70 5.86 4.66 4.44
C LEU A 70 5.92 5.41 3.11
N ASN A 71 6.12 6.73 3.15
CA ASN A 71 6.29 7.52 1.94
C ASN A 71 7.55 7.08 1.17
N HIS A 72 8.60 6.77 1.90
CA HIS A 72 9.82 6.30 1.27
C HIS A 72 9.57 5.01 0.49
N LEU A 73 8.84 4.08 1.08
CA LEU A 73 8.47 2.84 0.41
C LEU A 73 7.55 3.11 -0.78
N ALA A 74 6.60 4.03 -0.63
CA ALA A 74 5.67 4.36 -1.70
C ALA A 74 6.37 5.00 -2.90
N ASP A 75 7.47 5.70 -2.66
CA ASP A 75 8.21 6.34 -3.75
C ASP A 75 8.73 5.33 -4.75
N GLU A 76 9.09 4.15 -4.30
CA GLU A 76 9.55 3.09 -5.20
C GLU A 76 8.46 2.74 -6.20
N VAL A 77 7.23 2.60 -5.70
CA VAL A 77 6.09 2.29 -6.55
C VAL A 77 5.82 3.43 -7.52
N ARG A 78 5.86 4.67 -7.01
CA ARG A 78 5.61 5.85 -7.83
C ARG A 78 6.61 5.97 -8.96
N LYS A 79 7.88 5.69 -8.69
CA LYS A 79 8.93 5.76 -9.71
C LYS A 79 8.72 4.70 -10.78
N ASP A 80 8.35 3.50 -10.38
CA ASP A 80 8.13 2.42 -11.33
C ASP A 80 6.94 2.68 -12.23
N LEU A 81 5.87 3.25 -11.69
CA LEU A 81 4.64 3.45 -12.42
C LEU A 81 4.53 4.82 -13.08
N GLY A 82 5.30 5.74 -12.62
CA GLY A 82 5.28 7.08 -13.11
C GLY A 82 6.29 7.35 -14.16
#